data_eae9035a8ed52403bd8cda9937c568cf
#
_entry.id   eae9035a8ed52403bd8cda9937c568cf
#
_cell.length_a   1.000
_cell.length_b   1.000
_cell.length_c   1.000
_cell.angle_alpha   90.00
_cell.angle_beta   90.00
_cell.angle_gamma   90.00
#
_symmetry.space_group_name_H-M   'P 1'
#
loop_
_entity.id
_entity.type
_entity.pdbx_description
1 polymer ?
#
loop_
_entity_poly.entity_id
_entity_poly.type
_entity_poly.pdbx_seq_one_letter_code
_entity_poly.pdbx_strand_id
1 'polypeptide(L)'
;RNLAAGKSVLDLCTYTGAFALHAAKCGARDVVGVDSSEDAISVARKNIELNALKNIQFECADVFEFVSRQTQTFDMVFLDPPRFAPSKGSRDKALRAYYKLNLEALSKVSPGGMFITFSCSHQISRNDFQYMLASVFRKAGRDGQILFQGSQPADHPILISCPETQYLKAFFCKVM
;
A
#
# COMPACT_ATOMS: atom_id res chain seq x y z
N ARG A 1 1.31 -18.76 -3.13
CA ARG A 1 1.42 -18.51 -4.58
C ARG A 1 2.20 -17.22 -4.77
N ASN A 2 3.24 -17.25 -5.56
CA ASN A 2 4.03 -16.04 -5.85
C ASN A 2 3.23 -15.11 -6.80
N LEU A 3 2.69 -14.02 -6.25
CA LEU A 3 1.87 -13.08 -7.00
C LEU A 3 2.69 -12.05 -7.79
N ALA A 4 3.96 -11.83 -7.40
CA ALA A 4 4.81 -10.80 -7.96
C ALA A 4 5.63 -11.25 -9.17
N ALA A 5 5.78 -12.56 -9.42
CA ALA A 5 6.63 -13.07 -10.49
C ALA A 5 6.25 -12.51 -11.87
N GLY A 6 7.22 -11.91 -12.58
CA GLY A 6 7.07 -11.29 -13.88
C GLY A 6 6.24 -9.99 -13.91
N LYS A 7 5.85 -9.45 -12.76
CA LYS A 7 5.00 -8.25 -12.62
C LYS A 7 5.83 -6.98 -12.44
N SER A 8 5.31 -5.86 -12.93
CA SER A 8 5.75 -4.54 -12.49
C SER A 8 5.07 -4.17 -11.18
N VAL A 9 5.84 -3.66 -10.22
CA VAL A 9 5.37 -3.41 -8.86
C VAL A 9 5.70 -1.98 -8.43
N LEU A 10 4.71 -1.29 -7.87
CA LEU A 10 4.87 0.00 -7.21
C LEU A 10 4.54 -0.15 -5.72
N ASP A 11 5.44 0.31 -4.85
CA ASP A 11 5.28 0.28 -3.40
C ASP A 11 5.31 1.71 -2.85
N LEU A 12 4.14 2.24 -2.54
CA LEU A 12 3.93 3.61 -2.05
C LEU A 12 3.91 3.62 -0.52
N CYS A 13 4.65 4.57 0.08
CA CYS A 13 5.00 4.61 1.50
C CYS A 13 5.82 3.38 1.88
N THR A 14 6.86 3.11 1.10
CA THR A 14 7.64 1.86 1.17
C THR A 14 8.49 1.73 2.44
N TYR A 15 8.71 2.82 3.18
CA TYR A 15 9.60 2.89 4.35
C TYR A 15 10.99 2.32 4.01
N THR A 16 11.46 1.28 4.68
CA THR A 16 12.75 0.62 4.41
C THR A 16 12.67 -0.45 3.30
N GLY A 17 11.56 -0.50 2.55
CA GLY A 17 11.43 -1.30 1.35
C GLY A 17 10.89 -2.72 1.53
N ALA A 18 10.20 -3.05 2.62
CA ALA A 18 9.85 -4.43 2.93
C ALA A 18 9.03 -5.13 1.82
N PHE A 19 7.94 -4.53 1.34
CA PHE A 19 7.14 -5.12 0.27
C PHE A 19 7.87 -5.11 -1.07
N ALA A 20 8.54 -3.98 -1.40
CA ALA A 20 9.30 -3.82 -2.63
C ALA A 20 10.43 -4.85 -2.74
N LEU A 21 11.26 -5.00 -1.70
CA LEU A 21 12.36 -5.98 -1.66
C LEU A 21 11.85 -7.41 -1.77
N HIS A 22 10.74 -7.72 -1.07
CA HIS A 22 10.15 -9.04 -1.15
C HIS A 22 9.60 -9.34 -2.56
N ALA A 23 8.92 -8.38 -3.19
CA ALA A 23 8.44 -8.50 -4.55
C ALA A 23 9.59 -8.74 -5.54
N ALA A 24 10.68 -7.97 -5.43
CA ALA A 24 11.87 -8.12 -6.26
C ALA A 24 12.51 -9.51 -6.09
N LYS A 25 12.67 -9.97 -4.85
CA LYS A 25 13.21 -11.30 -4.50
C LYS A 25 12.31 -12.44 -5.01
N CYS A 26 11.00 -12.20 -5.07
CA CYS A 26 10.02 -13.14 -5.61
C CYS A 26 9.91 -13.11 -7.14
N GLY A 27 10.82 -12.43 -7.85
CA GLY A 27 10.91 -12.46 -9.31
C GLY A 27 9.98 -11.45 -10.02
N ALA A 28 9.62 -10.36 -9.36
CA ALA A 28 9.01 -9.22 -10.05
C ALA A 28 9.92 -8.77 -11.20
N ARG A 29 9.33 -8.29 -12.32
CA ARG A 29 10.09 -7.83 -13.46
C ARG A 29 10.84 -6.54 -13.16
N ASP A 30 10.14 -5.58 -12.58
CA ASP A 30 10.62 -4.27 -12.17
C ASP A 30 9.85 -3.79 -10.93
N VAL A 31 10.54 -3.16 -10.00
CA VAL A 31 9.97 -2.69 -8.74
C VAL A 31 10.41 -1.25 -8.48
N VAL A 32 9.45 -0.41 -8.11
CA VAL A 32 9.69 0.96 -7.67
C VAL A 32 9.11 1.12 -6.26
N GLY A 33 9.94 1.53 -5.30
CA GLY A 33 9.51 1.90 -3.96
C GLY A 33 9.63 3.40 -3.74
N VAL A 34 8.65 4.02 -3.11
CA VAL A 34 8.59 5.48 -2.89
C VAL A 34 8.28 5.78 -1.43
N ASP A 35 9.07 6.65 -0.83
CA ASP A 35 8.83 7.20 0.51
C ASP A 35 9.37 8.63 0.60
N SER A 36 8.81 9.44 1.47
CA SER A 36 9.25 10.82 1.71
C SER A 36 10.45 10.91 2.67
N SER A 37 10.77 9.84 3.40
CA SER A 37 11.87 9.79 4.36
C SER A 37 13.18 9.39 3.69
N GLU A 38 14.14 10.35 3.56
CA GLU A 38 15.47 10.07 3.03
C GLU A 38 16.20 9.01 3.86
N ASP A 39 16.06 9.03 5.19
CA ASP A 39 16.67 8.04 6.07
C ASP A 39 16.13 6.62 5.78
N ALA A 40 14.82 6.48 5.60
CA ALA A 40 14.21 5.20 5.25
C ALA A 40 14.69 4.71 3.87
N ILE A 41 14.72 5.60 2.88
CA ILE A 41 15.20 5.29 1.52
C ILE A 41 16.68 4.92 1.51
N SER A 42 17.50 5.58 2.33
CA SER A 42 18.92 5.21 2.49
C SER A 42 19.05 3.76 2.99
N VAL A 43 18.26 3.37 3.98
CA VAL A 43 18.23 1.97 4.47
C VAL A 43 17.72 1.02 3.39
N ALA A 44 16.66 1.41 2.67
CA ALA A 44 16.10 0.59 1.59
C ALA A 44 17.14 0.32 0.48
N ARG A 45 17.93 1.31 0.10
CA ARG A 45 19.04 1.17 -0.87
C ARG A 45 20.12 0.22 -0.38
N LYS A 46 20.52 0.30 0.90
CA LYS A 46 21.45 -0.67 1.50
C LYS A 46 20.90 -2.10 1.48
N ASN A 47 19.60 -2.25 1.68
CA ASN A 47 18.92 -3.55 1.61
C ASN A 47 18.94 -4.14 0.19
N ILE A 48 18.92 -3.33 -0.88
CA ILE A 48 19.16 -3.81 -2.26
C ILE A 48 20.51 -4.49 -2.37
N GLU A 49 21.56 -3.81 -1.90
CA GLU A 49 22.94 -4.30 -1.95
C GLU A 49 23.11 -5.60 -1.17
N LEU A 50 22.60 -5.63 0.08
CA LEU A 50 22.64 -6.82 0.96
C LEU A 50 21.94 -8.04 0.37
N ASN A 51 20.89 -7.84 -0.44
CA ASN A 51 20.15 -8.92 -1.09
C ASN A 51 20.55 -9.16 -2.55
N ALA A 52 21.54 -8.44 -3.08
CA ALA A 52 22.03 -8.51 -4.46
C ALA A 52 20.89 -8.40 -5.52
N LEU A 53 19.90 -7.56 -5.25
CA LEU A 53 18.77 -7.33 -6.14
C LEU A 53 19.14 -6.34 -7.25
N LYS A 54 18.61 -6.54 -8.48
CA LYS A 54 18.92 -5.69 -9.64
C LYS A 54 17.68 -5.09 -10.32
N ASN A 55 16.51 -5.57 -9.97
CA ASN A 55 15.21 -5.26 -10.57
C ASN A 55 14.37 -4.33 -9.69
N ILE A 56 15.02 -3.50 -8.87
CA ILE A 56 14.35 -2.63 -7.90
C ILE A 56 15.09 -1.29 -7.79
N GLN A 57 14.33 -0.22 -7.63
CA GLN A 57 14.83 1.11 -7.32
C GLN A 57 13.96 1.80 -6.27
N PHE A 58 14.58 2.71 -5.50
CA PHE A 58 13.88 3.52 -4.51
C PHE A 58 14.02 5.01 -4.82
N GLU A 59 12.92 5.73 -4.68
CA GLU A 59 12.83 7.17 -4.87
C GLU A 59 12.38 7.86 -3.57
N CYS A 60 13.12 8.90 -3.15
CA CYS A 60 12.70 9.78 -2.06
C CYS A 60 11.79 10.87 -2.64
N ALA A 61 10.50 10.78 -2.40
CA ALA A 61 9.51 11.75 -2.88
C ALA A 61 8.23 11.70 -2.03
N ASP A 62 7.50 12.82 -2.01
CA ASP A 62 6.11 12.81 -1.56
C ASP A 62 5.26 11.93 -2.50
N VAL A 63 4.42 11.07 -1.91
CA VAL A 63 3.62 10.10 -2.69
C VAL A 63 2.65 10.78 -3.65
N PHE A 64 2.03 11.90 -3.26
CA PHE A 64 1.12 12.63 -4.15
C PHE A 64 1.86 13.27 -5.32
N GLU A 65 3.04 13.87 -5.06
CA GLU A 65 3.88 14.43 -6.10
C GLU A 65 4.37 13.33 -7.06
N PHE A 66 4.84 12.22 -6.53
CA PHE A 66 5.26 11.08 -7.33
C PHE A 66 4.14 10.58 -8.23
N VAL A 67 2.96 10.28 -7.66
CA VAL A 67 1.82 9.76 -8.42
C VAL A 67 1.34 10.75 -9.49
N SER A 68 1.35 12.06 -9.20
CA SER A 68 0.90 13.08 -10.16
C SER A 68 1.77 13.15 -11.42
N ARG A 69 3.08 12.93 -11.32
CA ARG A 69 4.02 12.96 -12.45
C ARG A 69 4.25 11.60 -13.11
N GLN A 70 3.89 10.50 -12.42
CA GLN A 70 4.05 9.16 -12.95
C GLN A 70 2.99 8.87 -14.02
N THR A 71 3.42 8.58 -15.24
CA THR A 71 2.53 8.23 -16.36
C THR A 71 2.34 6.72 -16.53
N GLN A 72 3.29 5.93 -16.03
CA GLN A 72 3.26 4.47 -16.14
C GLN A 72 2.25 3.87 -15.15
N THR A 73 1.61 2.77 -15.56
CA THR A 73 0.82 1.90 -14.68
C THR A 73 1.60 0.63 -14.34
N PHE A 74 1.20 -0.01 -13.25
CA PHE A 74 1.86 -1.18 -12.69
C PHE A 74 0.89 -2.36 -12.55
N ASP A 75 1.41 -3.58 -12.71
CA ASP A 75 0.61 -4.80 -12.52
C ASP A 75 0.20 -4.99 -11.05
N MET A 76 0.98 -4.42 -10.10
CA MET A 76 0.70 -4.49 -8.67
C MET A 76 1.11 -3.19 -8.00
N VAL A 77 0.20 -2.62 -7.20
CA VAL A 77 0.45 -1.42 -6.39
C VAL A 77 0.16 -1.71 -4.95
N PHE A 78 1.16 -1.49 -4.08
CA PHE A 78 1.02 -1.45 -2.64
C PHE A 78 0.85 -0.01 -2.17
N LEU A 79 -0.01 0.20 -1.17
CA LEU A 79 -0.22 1.47 -0.52
C LEU A 79 -0.36 1.26 1.00
N ASP A 80 0.72 1.51 1.74
CA ASP A 80 0.75 1.38 3.20
C ASP A 80 1.05 2.74 3.87
N PRO A 81 0.08 3.65 3.88
CA PRO A 81 0.32 5.00 4.36
C PRO A 81 0.38 5.06 5.89
N PRO A 82 1.01 6.10 6.44
CA PRO A 82 1.05 6.33 7.86
C PRO A 82 -0.36 6.55 8.43
N ARG A 83 -0.47 6.49 9.76
CA ARG A 83 -1.74 6.69 10.47
C ARG A 83 -2.26 8.12 10.32
N PHE A 84 -3.37 8.31 9.62
CA PHE A 84 -4.01 9.63 9.42
C PHE A 84 -4.95 10.06 10.55
N ALA A 85 -5.33 9.16 11.46
CA ALA A 85 -6.22 9.45 12.59
C ALA A 85 -5.49 9.29 13.93
N PRO A 86 -4.68 10.27 14.37
CA PRO A 86 -3.91 10.17 15.63
C PRO A 86 -4.78 10.32 16.88
N SER A 87 -5.97 10.95 16.80
CA SER A 87 -6.83 11.25 17.94
C SER A 87 -8.31 10.98 17.67
N LYS A 88 -9.09 10.85 18.76
CA LYS A 88 -10.55 10.82 18.69
C LYS A 88 -11.06 12.13 18.05
N GLY A 89 -12.01 12.05 17.12
CA GLY A 89 -12.56 13.20 16.39
C GLY A 89 -11.90 13.49 15.03
N SER A 90 -10.79 12.82 14.70
CA SER A 90 -10.12 12.95 13.39
C SER A 90 -10.58 11.93 12.34
N ARG A 91 -11.61 11.10 12.63
CA ARG A 91 -12.07 10.01 11.76
C ARG A 91 -12.42 10.47 10.33
N ASP A 92 -13.27 11.48 10.21
CA ASP A 92 -13.73 11.94 8.88
C ASP A 92 -12.62 12.63 8.09
N LYS A 93 -11.72 13.34 8.78
CA LYS A 93 -10.52 13.91 8.17
C LYS A 93 -9.61 12.80 7.65
N ALA A 94 -9.42 11.77 8.44
CA ALA A 94 -8.60 10.61 8.05
C ALA A 94 -9.22 9.84 6.89
N LEU A 95 -10.55 9.60 6.89
CA LEU A 95 -11.23 8.96 5.76
C LEU A 95 -11.07 9.74 4.47
N ARG A 96 -11.14 11.08 4.52
CA ARG A 96 -10.87 11.92 3.34
C ARG A 96 -9.42 11.80 2.86
N ALA A 97 -8.45 11.74 3.78
CA ALA A 97 -7.04 11.54 3.41
C ALA A 97 -6.81 10.17 2.77
N TYR A 98 -7.35 9.10 3.38
CA TYR A 98 -7.31 7.74 2.78
C TYR A 98 -8.00 7.71 1.42
N TYR A 99 -9.18 8.34 1.30
CA TYR A 99 -9.91 8.40 0.02
C TYR A 99 -9.05 9.03 -1.08
N LYS A 100 -8.48 10.21 -0.83
CA LYS A 100 -7.66 10.92 -1.81
C LYS A 100 -6.45 10.07 -2.22
N LEU A 101 -5.71 9.56 -1.25
CA LEU A 101 -4.49 8.78 -1.53
C LEU A 101 -4.79 7.45 -2.25
N ASN A 102 -5.85 6.75 -1.84
CA ASN A 102 -6.26 5.52 -2.51
C ASN A 102 -6.75 5.78 -3.94
N LEU A 103 -7.42 6.90 -4.21
CA LEU A 103 -7.87 7.26 -5.56
C LEU A 103 -6.66 7.50 -6.50
N GLU A 104 -5.67 8.24 -6.03
CA GLU A 104 -4.43 8.49 -6.76
C GLU A 104 -3.65 7.20 -7.01
N ALA A 105 -3.46 6.38 -5.98
CA ALA A 105 -2.75 5.10 -6.10
C ALA A 105 -3.47 4.12 -7.04
N LEU A 106 -4.81 4.04 -6.98
CA LEU A 106 -5.61 3.19 -7.87
C LEU A 106 -5.43 3.58 -9.35
N SER A 107 -5.20 4.85 -9.65
CA SER A 107 -4.94 5.32 -11.02
C SER A 107 -3.67 4.72 -11.64
N LYS A 108 -2.75 4.22 -10.80
CA LYS A 108 -1.49 3.59 -11.22
C LYS A 108 -1.59 2.08 -11.35
N VAL A 109 -2.74 1.48 -11.10
CA VAL A 109 -2.96 0.05 -11.28
C VAL A 109 -3.40 -0.22 -12.72
N SER A 110 -2.67 -1.07 -13.44
CA SER A 110 -3.05 -1.53 -14.79
C SER A 110 -4.40 -2.26 -14.77
N PRO A 111 -5.19 -2.24 -15.85
CA PRO A 111 -6.35 -3.10 -15.98
C PRO A 111 -5.95 -4.58 -15.75
N GLY A 112 -6.74 -5.29 -14.95
CA GLY A 112 -6.39 -6.65 -14.51
C GLY A 112 -5.26 -6.72 -13.48
N GLY A 113 -4.79 -5.60 -12.94
CA GLY A 113 -3.75 -5.55 -11.92
C GLY A 113 -4.28 -5.81 -10.50
N MET A 114 -3.36 -5.72 -9.54
CA MET A 114 -3.64 -5.88 -8.11
C MET A 114 -3.42 -4.57 -7.38
N PHE A 115 -4.40 -4.16 -6.59
CA PHE A 115 -4.29 -3.04 -5.65
C PHE A 115 -4.31 -3.58 -4.21
N ILE A 116 -3.23 -3.36 -3.48
CA ILE A 116 -3.10 -3.79 -2.09
C ILE A 116 -2.99 -2.55 -1.21
N THR A 117 -3.96 -2.34 -0.33
CA THR A 117 -4.01 -1.13 0.48
C THR A 117 -4.25 -1.43 1.95
N PHE A 118 -3.64 -0.59 2.80
CA PHE A 118 -3.62 -0.78 4.24
C PHE A 118 -4.14 0.43 5.00
N SER A 119 -4.62 0.19 6.20
CA SER A 119 -4.88 1.22 7.20
C SER A 119 -4.57 0.71 8.60
N CYS A 120 -3.69 1.42 9.31
CA CYS A 120 -3.35 1.18 10.71
C CYS A 120 -4.12 2.10 11.69
N SER A 121 -5.11 2.86 11.23
CA SER A 121 -5.87 3.80 12.05
C SER A 121 -6.96 3.11 12.87
N HIS A 122 -6.85 3.09 14.19
CA HIS A 122 -7.85 2.51 15.12
C HIS A 122 -9.24 3.14 14.98
N GLN A 123 -9.31 4.44 14.65
CA GLN A 123 -10.57 5.17 14.51
C GLN A 123 -11.37 4.82 13.25
N ILE A 124 -10.79 4.04 12.35
CA ILE A 124 -11.41 3.62 11.09
C ILE A 124 -11.65 2.12 11.19
N SER A 125 -12.92 1.74 11.22
CA SER A 125 -13.29 0.33 11.20
C SER A 125 -12.98 -0.32 9.84
N ARG A 126 -12.98 -1.65 9.79
CA ARG A 126 -12.85 -2.41 8.54
C ARG A 126 -13.96 -2.04 7.55
N ASN A 127 -15.19 -1.90 8.04
CA ASN A 127 -16.33 -1.52 7.22
C ASN A 127 -16.18 -0.09 6.66
N ASP A 128 -15.76 0.88 7.49
CA ASP A 128 -15.51 2.25 7.04
C ASP A 128 -14.49 2.28 5.89
N PHE A 129 -13.39 1.53 6.05
CA PHE A 129 -12.34 1.46 5.05
C PHE A 129 -12.83 0.79 3.77
N GLN A 130 -13.61 -0.29 3.86
CA GLN A 130 -14.20 -0.97 2.71
C GLN A 130 -15.20 -0.08 1.97
N TYR A 131 -16.07 0.65 2.66
CA TYR A 131 -17.00 1.61 2.02
C TYR A 131 -16.27 2.77 1.36
N MET A 132 -15.19 3.24 1.99
CA MET A 132 -14.31 4.25 1.39
C MET A 132 -13.70 3.70 0.08
N LEU A 133 -13.17 2.48 0.08
CA LEU A 133 -12.63 1.84 -1.13
C LEU A 133 -13.68 1.68 -2.23
N ALA A 134 -14.92 1.27 -1.89
CA ALA A 134 -16.01 1.19 -2.85
C ALA A 134 -16.30 2.55 -3.51
N SER A 135 -16.19 3.63 -2.73
CA SER A 135 -16.34 5.00 -3.25
C SER A 135 -15.16 5.42 -4.14
N VAL A 136 -13.94 5.00 -3.81
CA VAL A 136 -12.73 5.21 -4.62
C VAL A 136 -12.87 4.53 -5.98
N PHE A 137 -13.20 3.24 -6.01
CA PHE A 137 -13.37 2.49 -7.25
C PHE A 137 -14.45 3.10 -8.14
N ARG A 138 -15.61 3.45 -7.57
CA ARG A 138 -16.69 4.13 -8.29
C ARG A 138 -16.25 5.46 -8.88
N LYS A 139 -15.52 6.29 -8.12
CA LYS A 139 -15.00 7.59 -8.60
C LYS A 139 -13.99 7.43 -9.72
N ALA A 140 -13.17 6.39 -9.66
CA ALA A 140 -12.20 6.05 -10.70
C ALA A 140 -12.84 5.45 -11.97
N GLY A 141 -14.15 5.18 -11.97
CA GLY A 141 -14.85 4.51 -13.09
C GLY A 141 -14.34 3.07 -13.29
N ARG A 142 -13.88 2.42 -12.22
CA ARG A 142 -13.33 1.05 -12.26
C ARG A 142 -14.12 0.14 -11.34
N ASP A 143 -14.12 -1.13 -11.67
CA ASP A 143 -14.67 -2.18 -10.80
C ASP A 143 -13.54 -3.03 -10.22
N GLY A 144 -13.82 -3.80 -9.17
CA GLY A 144 -12.82 -4.63 -8.53
C GLY A 144 -13.41 -5.68 -7.60
N GLN A 145 -12.61 -6.69 -7.33
CA GLN A 145 -12.96 -7.79 -6.43
C GLN A 145 -11.97 -7.84 -5.27
N ILE A 146 -12.48 -7.90 -4.05
CA ILE A 146 -11.65 -8.16 -2.87
C ILE A 146 -11.34 -9.66 -2.86
N LEU A 147 -10.08 -10.01 -3.13
CA LEU A 147 -9.63 -11.41 -3.13
C LEU A 147 -9.25 -11.89 -1.72
N PHE A 148 -8.76 -10.98 -0.88
CA PHE A 148 -8.34 -11.30 0.47
C PHE A 148 -8.45 -10.08 1.37
N GLN A 149 -8.81 -10.31 2.63
CA GLN A 149 -8.77 -9.32 3.70
C GLN A 149 -7.84 -9.82 4.79
N GLY A 150 -6.82 -9.02 5.12
CA GLY A 150 -5.83 -9.33 6.13
C GLY A 150 -5.98 -8.51 7.42
N SER A 151 -5.25 -8.93 8.41
CA SER A 151 -5.06 -8.29 9.71
C SER A 151 -3.56 -8.20 10.00
N GLN A 152 -3.18 -7.77 11.19
CA GLN A 152 -1.79 -7.77 11.61
C GLN A 152 -1.21 -9.19 11.69
N PRO A 153 0.12 -9.34 11.47
CA PRO A 153 0.81 -10.61 11.56
C PRO A 153 0.97 -11.09 13.02
N ALA A 154 1.43 -12.32 13.20
CA ALA A 154 1.51 -12.97 14.51
C ALA A 154 2.50 -12.32 15.50
N ASP A 155 3.50 -11.60 15.01
CA ASP A 155 4.43 -10.80 15.81
C ASP A 155 3.79 -9.52 16.39
N HIS A 156 2.59 -9.18 15.94
CA HIS A 156 1.72 -8.13 16.48
C HIS A 156 0.39 -8.76 16.97
N PRO A 157 0.39 -9.52 18.06
CA PRO A 157 -0.77 -10.33 18.46
C PRO A 157 -1.95 -9.46 18.88
N ILE A 158 -3.15 -9.99 18.63
CA ILE A 158 -4.40 -9.41 19.12
C ILE A 158 -4.67 -10.01 20.50
N LEU A 159 -4.83 -9.16 21.51
CA LEU A 159 -5.21 -9.61 22.84
C LEU A 159 -6.72 -9.89 22.89
N ILE A 160 -7.10 -11.10 23.33
CA ILE A 160 -8.51 -11.49 23.44
C ILE A 160 -9.25 -10.58 24.43
N SER A 161 -8.57 -10.17 25.51
CA SER A 161 -9.11 -9.25 26.53
C SER A 161 -9.12 -7.77 26.10
N CYS A 162 -8.50 -7.42 24.98
CA CYS A 162 -8.41 -6.05 24.47
C CYS A 162 -8.55 -6.04 22.94
N PRO A 163 -9.79 -6.14 22.40
CA PRO A 163 -10.05 -6.18 20.95
C PRO A 163 -9.49 -4.97 20.19
N GLU A 164 -9.28 -3.84 20.87
CA GLU A 164 -8.69 -2.61 20.32
C GLU A 164 -7.26 -2.81 19.83
N THR A 165 -6.57 -3.87 20.26
CA THR A 165 -5.26 -4.24 19.73
C THR A 165 -5.33 -4.71 18.27
N GLN A 166 -6.52 -5.02 17.74
CA GLN A 166 -6.74 -5.26 16.32
C GLN A 166 -6.85 -3.92 15.56
N TYR A 167 -5.77 -3.45 15.00
CA TYR A 167 -5.71 -2.14 14.36
C TYR A 167 -5.50 -2.19 12.84
N LEU A 168 -4.86 -3.22 12.30
CA LEU A 168 -4.52 -3.28 10.88
C LEU A 168 -5.69 -3.81 10.04
N LYS A 169 -5.99 -3.13 8.96
CA LYS A 169 -6.85 -3.55 7.87
C LYS A 169 -6.03 -3.60 6.61
N ALA A 170 -6.03 -4.75 5.94
CA ALA A 170 -5.40 -4.97 4.65
C ALA A 170 -6.43 -5.47 3.65
N PHE A 171 -6.47 -4.89 2.46
CA PHE A 171 -7.35 -5.28 1.37
C PHE A 171 -6.54 -5.58 0.12
N PHE A 172 -6.71 -6.76 -0.43
CA PHE A 172 -6.10 -7.21 -1.67
C PHE A 172 -7.17 -7.24 -2.74
N CYS A 173 -7.12 -6.27 -3.65
CA CYS A 173 -8.15 -6.05 -4.64
C CYS A 173 -7.63 -6.38 -6.04
N LYS A 174 -8.35 -7.22 -6.78
CA LYS A 174 -8.20 -7.38 -8.23
C LYS A 174 -8.93 -6.24 -8.90
N VAL A 175 -8.27 -5.48 -9.75
CA VAL A 175 -8.83 -4.34 -10.48
C VAL A 175 -9.27 -4.80 -11.87
N MET A 176 -10.51 -4.49 -12.26
CA MET A 176 -11.08 -4.83 -13.56
C MET A 176 -11.12 -3.64 -14.49
#